data_ae58543abd7f53eb23ff612c8a156708
#
_entry.id   ae58543abd7f53eb23ff612c8a156708
#
_cell.length_a   1.000
_cell.length_b   1.000
_cell.length_c   1.000
_cell.angle_alpha   90.00
_cell.angle_beta   90.00
_cell.angle_gamma   90.00
#
_symmetry.space_group_name_H-M   'P 1'
#
loop_
_entity.id
_entity.type
_entity.pdbx_description
1 polymer ?
#
loop_
_entity_poly.entity_id
_entity_poly.type
_entity_poly.pdbx_seq_one_letter_code
_entity_poly.pdbx_strand_id
1 'polypeptide(L)'
;MKNSPKYIFVTGGVSSSLGKGIISASLGKLLKSKGLVVTIQKFDPYINVDPGTLNPYEHGECYVTSDGAETDLDLGHYERFLGIKTSRNNNTTTGQIYQTVINQERKGDFLGKTVQVIPHITNEIKSRIKSLENEKKYDLSLIHISEPTRLTR
;
A
#
# COMPACT_ATOMS: atom_id res chain seq x y z
N MET A 1 25.48 -0.91 -9.44
CA MET A 1 24.35 -1.48 -8.66
C MET A 1 23.44 -0.34 -8.28
N LYS A 2 22.13 -0.35 -8.66
CA LYS A 2 21.20 0.63 -8.11
C LYS A 2 21.06 0.37 -6.61
N ASN A 3 21.23 1.41 -5.80
CA ASN A 3 20.99 1.34 -4.37
C ASN A 3 19.50 1.06 -4.11
N SER A 4 19.17 0.56 -2.91
CA SER A 4 17.78 0.45 -2.47
C SER A 4 17.06 1.79 -2.65
N PRO A 5 15.76 1.79 -3.07
CA PRO A 5 15.02 3.03 -3.25
C PRO A 5 14.91 3.80 -1.93
N LYS A 6 14.84 5.12 -2.03
CA LYS A 6 14.49 5.97 -0.89
C LYS A 6 12.98 5.88 -0.64
N TYR A 7 12.56 6.01 0.62
CA TYR A 7 11.16 5.98 1.02
C TYR A 7 10.70 7.35 1.49
N ILE A 8 9.53 7.77 1.02
CA ILE A 8 8.81 8.94 1.54
C ILE A 8 7.45 8.48 2.03
N PHE A 9 7.19 8.66 3.31
CA PHE A 9 5.92 8.34 3.94
C PHE A 9 5.01 9.57 3.93
N VAL A 10 3.82 9.41 3.36
CA VAL A 10 2.76 10.41 3.37
C VAL A 10 1.71 9.94 4.34
N THR A 11 1.66 10.56 5.50
CA THR A 11 0.70 10.28 6.58
C THR A 11 -0.12 11.51 6.86
N GLY A 12 -1.22 11.39 7.54
CA GLY A 12 -2.05 12.53 7.94
C GLY A 12 -3.01 12.18 9.05
N GLY A 13 -3.73 13.17 9.54
CA GLY A 13 -4.71 13.01 10.62
C GLY A 13 -5.91 12.13 10.23
N VAL A 14 -6.88 12.08 11.13
CA VAL A 14 -8.06 11.17 11.08
C VAL A 14 -9.07 11.48 9.96
N SER A 15 -8.95 12.60 9.26
CA SER A 15 -9.91 12.98 8.22
C SER A 15 -9.52 12.46 6.83
N SER A 16 -10.42 11.73 6.19
CA SER A 16 -10.25 11.24 4.81
C SER A 16 -10.22 12.38 3.77
N SER A 17 -10.84 13.52 4.09
CA SER A 17 -11.01 14.65 3.18
C SER A 17 -9.76 15.54 3.01
N LEU A 18 -8.63 15.22 3.63
CA LEU A 18 -7.42 16.03 3.56
C LEU A 18 -6.65 15.93 2.25
N GLY A 19 -7.10 15.10 1.30
CA GLY A 19 -6.49 14.99 -0.02
C GLY A 19 -5.11 14.31 -0.04
N LYS A 20 -4.79 13.46 0.94
CA LYS A 20 -3.51 12.72 1.01
C LYS A 20 -3.17 11.97 -0.27
N GLY A 21 -4.16 11.32 -0.90
CA GLY A 21 -3.98 10.60 -2.17
C GLY A 21 -3.54 11.53 -3.29
N ILE A 22 -4.19 12.69 -3.44
CA ILE A 22 -3.83 13.70 -4.44
C ILE A 22 -2.45 14.30 -4.15
N ILE A 23 -2.15 14.58 -2.88
CA ILE A 23 -0.83 15.09 -2.48
C ILE A 23 0.26 14.08 -2.82
N SER A 24 0.03 12.80 -2.52
CA SER A 24 0.98 11.72 -2.83
C SER A 24 1.20 11.59 -4.34
N ALA A 25 0.12 11.58 -5.12
CA ALA A 25 0.18 11.51 -6.58
C ALA A 25 0.90 12.73 -7.19
N SER A 26 0.59 13.93 -6.70
CA SER A 26 1.21 15.18 -7.17
C SER A 26 2.70 15.23 -6.83
N LEU A 27 3.07 14.85 -5.60
CA LEU A 27 4.48 14.74 -5.20
C LEU A 27 5.23 13.75 -6.08
N GLY A 28 4.64 12.57 -6.32
CA GLY A 28 5.21 11.57 -7.22
C GLY A 28 5.42 12.11 -8.63
N LYS A 29 4.44 12.86 -9.16
CA LYS A 29 4.55 13.50 -10.47
C LYS A 29 5.69 14.52 -10.53
N LEU A 30 5.81 15.37 -9.50
CA LEU A 30 6.88 16.36 -9.41
C LEU A 30 8.26 15.73 -9.32
N LEU A 31 8.42 14.66 -8.53
CA LEU A 31 9.68 13.93 -8.43
C LEU A 31 10.04 13.24 -9.73
N LYS A 32 9.05 12.65 -10.42
CA LYS A 32 9.24 12.06 -11.74
C LYS A 32 9.66 13.08 -12.78
N SER A 33 9.11 14.31 -12.75
CA SER A 33 9.52 15.39 -13.67
C SER A 33 10.96 15.86 -13.46
N LYS A 34 11.55 15.55 -12.30
CA LYS A 34 12.97 15.78 -12.00
C LYS A 34 13.88 14.61 -12.42
N GLY A 35 13.36 13.63 -13.16
CA GLY A 35 14.11 12.51 -13.70
C GLY A 35 14.23 11.30 -12.78
N LEU A 36 13.54 11.28 -11.63
CA LEU A 36 13.53 10.12 -10.74
C LEU A 36 12.54 9.06 -11.24
N VAL A 37 12.90 7.80 -11.09
CA VAL A 37 11.99 6.67 -11.31
C VAL A 37 11.24 6.40 -10.01
N VAL A 38 9.96 6.80 -9.98
CA VAL A 38 9.12 6.80 -8.78
C VAL A 38 8.07 5.71 -8.88
N THR A 39 7.85 5.00 -7.77
CA THR A 39 6.67 4.16 -7.53
C THR A 39 5.89 4.68 -6.33
N ILE A 40 4.66 4.19 -6.16
CA ILE A 40 3.79 4.55 -5.04
C ILE A 40 3.10 3.30 -4.53
N GLN A 41 3.00 3.19 -3.20
CA GLN A 41 2.28 2.12 -2.52
C GLN A 41 1.23 2.74 -1.61
N LYS A 42 0.07 2.09 -1.51
CA LYS A 42 -0.98 2.46 -0.58
C LYS A 42 -1.12 1.40 0.51
N PHE A 43 -1.20 1.86 1.75
CA PHE A 43 -1.48 1.03 2.92
C PHE A 43 -2.80 1.44 3.52
N ASP A 44 -3.76 0.52 3.49
CA ASP A 44 -5.10 0.72 4.02
C ASP A 44 -5.26 0.00 5.36
N PRO A 45 -5.71 0.69 6.42
CA PRO A 45 -5.75 0.15 7.78
C PRO A 45 -6.94 -0.76 8.08
N TYR A 46 -7.87 -0.91 7.14
CA TYR A 46 -9.03 -1.79 7.35
C TYR A 46 -8.67 -3.28 7.29
N ILE A 47 -9.49 -4.12 7.92
CA ILE A 47 -9.30 -5.58 8.03
C ILE A 47 -9.78 -6.34 6.78
N ASN A 48 -10.50 -5.71 5.86
CA ASN A 48 -10.87 -6.34 4.61
C ASN A 48 -9.61 -6.74 3.82
N VAL A 49 -9.61 -7.95 3.26
CA VAL A 49 -8.46 -8.44 2.48
C VAL A 49 -8.30 -7.67 1.19
N ASP A 50 -9.41 -7.32 0.56
CA ASP A 50 -9.49 -6.47 -0.62
C ASP A 50 -10.73 -5.56 -0.52
N PRO A 51 -10.85 -4.52 -1.35
CA PRO A 51 -11.97 -3.60 -1.33
C PRO A 51 -13.20 -4.09 -2.11
N GLY A 52 -13.16 -5.25 -2.75
CA GLY A 52 -14.24 -5.72 -3.63
C GLY A 52 -15.58 -5.92 -2.93
N THR A 53 -15.58 -6.18 -1.63
CA THR A 53 -16.78 -6.34 -0.80
C THR A 53 -17.17 -5.08 -0.02
N LEU A 54 -16.40 -4.01 -0.14
CA LEU A 54 -16.67 -2.76 0.56
C LEU A 54 -17.84 -2.00 -0.08
N ASN A 55 -18.59 -1.26 0.75
CA ASN A 55 -19.68 -0.41 0.27
C ASN A 55 -19.11 0.75 -0.59
N PRO A 56 -19.46 0.84 -1.90
CA PRO A 56 -18.93 1.89 -2.77
C PRO A 56 -19.29 3.31 -2.34
N TYR A 57 -20.42 3.49 -1.64
CA TYR A 57 -20.81 4.80 -1.13
C TYR A 57 -19.93 5.30 0.02
N GLU A 58 -19.28 4.39 0.73
CA GLU A 58 -18.39 4.72 1.85
C GLU A 58 -16.92 4.76 1.44
N HIS A 59 -16.51 3.88 0.53
CA HIS A 59 -15.10 3.65 0.19
C HIS A 59 -14.74 4.05 -1.25
N GLY A 60 -15.71 4.40 -2.08
CA GLY A 60 -15.54 4.57 -3.51
C GLY A 60 -15.52 3.23 -4.26
N GLU A 61 -15.38 3.31 -5.57
CA GLU A 61 -15.33 2.14 -6.42
C GLU A 61 -13.99 1.40 -6.29
N CYS A 62 -14.02 0.10 -6.54
CA CYS A 62 -12.84 -0.74 -6.60
C CYS A 62 -12.08 -0.48 -7.92
N TYR A 63 -10.76 -0.37 -7.85
CA TYR A 63 -9.89 -0.29 -9.01
C TYR A 63 -9.18 -1.62 -9.24
N VAL A 64 -9.27 -2.15 -10.46
CA VAL A 64 -8.62 -3.41 -10.82
C VAL A 64 -7.33 -3.12 -11.59
N THR A 65 -6.22 -3.61 -11.05
CA THR A 65 -4.89 -3.46 -11.66
C THR A 65 -4.72 -4.40 -12.86
N SER A 66 -3.67 -4.18 -13.65
CA SER A 66 -3.40 -4.98 -14.85
C SER A 66 -3.11 -6.46 -14.56
N ASP A 67 -2.74 -6.79 -13.34
CA ASP A 67 -2.54 -8.18 -12.85
C ASP A 67 -3.77 -8.77 -12.17
N GLY A 68 -4.94 -8.10 -12.30
CA GLY A 68 -6.23 -8.59 -11.83
C GLY A 68 -6.47 -8.41 -10.32
N ALA A 69 -5.65 -7.63 -9.62
CA ALA A 69 -5.89 -7.35 -8.20
C ALA A 69 -6.96 -6.27 -8.02
N GLU A 70 -7.92 -6.53 -7.13
CA GLU A 70 -8.88 -5.54 -6.66
C GLU A 70 -8.18 -4.65 -5.62
N THR A 71 -8.22 -3.35 -5.84
CA THR A 71 -7.50 -2.36 -5.05
C THR A 71 -8.34 -1.12 -4.81
N ASP A 72 -7.88 -0.26 -3.92
CA ASP A 72 -8.52 1.02 -3.67
C ASP A 72 -8.46 1.96 -4.89
N LEU A 73 -9.48 2.79 -5.06
CA LEU A 73 -9.63 3.73 -6.18
C LEU A 73 -8.43 4.67 -6.34
N ASP A 74 -7.72 4.98 -5.27
CA ASP A 74 -6.54 5.85 -5.31
C ASP A 74 -5.45 5.31 -6.26
N LEU A 75 -5.37 3.98 -6.47
CA LEU A 75 -4.41 3.42 -7.41
C LEU A 75 -4.66 3.89 -8.85
N GLY A 76 -5.93 4.01 -9.25
CA GLY A 76 -6.28 4.60 -10.54
C GLY A 76 -5.83 6.06 -10.67
N HIS A 77 -5.94 6.83 -9.60
CA HIS A 77 -5.41 8.20 -9.56
C HIS A 77 -3.89 8.21 -9.68
N TYR A 78 -3.18 7.31 -8.99
CA TYR A 78 -1.73 7.22 -9.08
C TYR A 78 -1.28 6.87 -10.50
N GLU A 79 -1.89 5.88 -11.14
CA GLU A 79 -1.58 5.54 -12.52
C GLU A 79 -1.74 6.72 -13.46
N ARG A 80 -2.85 7.43 -13.34
CA ARG A 80 -3.16 8.59 -14.18
C ARG A 80 -2.19 9.76 -13.96
N PHE A 81 -1.88 10.09 -12.69
CA PHE A 81 -1.00 11.23 -12.37
C PHE A 81 0.47 10.93 -12.71
N LEU A 82 0.93 9.74 -12.35
CA LEU A 82 2.34 9.37 -12.53
C LEU A 82 2.63 8.81 -13.92
N GLY A 83 1.61 8.35 -14.66
CA GLY A 83 1.80 7.63 -15.91
C GLY A 83 2.61 6.34 -15.69
N ILE A 84 2.24 5.58 -14.67
CA ILE A 84 2.83 4.27 -14.32
C ILE A 84 1.76 3.20 -14.34
N LYS A 85 2.17 1.94 -14.37
CA LYS A 85 1.28 0.81 -14.10
C LYS A 85 1.49 0.36 -12.66
N THR A 86 0.38 0.05 -11.98
CA THR A 86 0.38 -0.54 -10.64
C THR A 86 0.02 -2.03 -10.70
N SER A 87 0.35 -2.73 -9.65
CA SER A 87 0.10 -4.15 -9.44
C SER A 87 -0.42 -4.38 -8.02
N ARG A 88 -0.73 -5.62 -7.68
CA ARG A 88 -1.10 -6.01 -6.30
C ARG A 88 -0.09 -5.57 -5.24
N ASN A 89 1.18 -5.44 -5.60
CA ASN A 89 2.24 -5.00 -4.68
C ASN A 89 2.16 -3.51 -4.33
N ASN A 90 1.34 -2.75 -5.05
CA ASN A 90 1.16 -1.32 -4.80
C ASN A 90 0.02 -1.02 -3.82
N ASN A 91 -0.78 -2.02 -3.42
CA ASN A 91 -1.82 -1.86 -2.40
C ASN A 91 -1.70 -2.96 -1.35
N THR A 92 -1.71 -2.58 -0.10
CA THR A 92 -1.65 -3.50 1.05
C THR A 92 -2.69 -3.10 2.07
N THR A 93 -3.54 -4.05 2.47
CA THR A 93 -4.49 -3.87 3.57
C THR A 93 -4.01 -4.53 4.84
N THR A 94 -4.48 -4.07 5.99
CA THR A 94 -4.23 -4.75 7.27
C THR A 94 -4.70 -6.21 7.22
N GLY A 95 -5.84 -6.47 6.58
CA GLY A 95 -6.38 -7.82 6.44
C GLY A 95 -5.42 -8.75 5.70
N GLN A 96 -4.80 -8.30 4.60
CA GLN A 96 -3.80 -9.08 3.87
C GLN A 96 -2.58 -9.43 4.74
N ILE A 97 -2.11 -8.47 5.56
CA ILE A 97 -0.97 -8.67 6.46
C ILE A 97 -1.30 -9.76 7.48
N TYR A 98 -2.42 -9.62 8.18
CA TYR A 98 -2.84 -10.60 9.18
C TYR A 98 -3.09 -11.98 8.56
N GLN A 99 -3.78 -12.03 7.41
CA GLN A 99 -4.04 -13.29 6.71
C GLN A 99 -2.74 -14.00 6.33
N THR A 100 -1.73 -13.26 5.86
CA THR A 100 -0.42 -13.83 5.52
C THR A 100 0.23 -14.45 6.75
N VAL A 101 0.30 -13.74 7.86
CA VAL A 101 0.94 -14.23 9.09
C VAL A 101 0.17 -15.41 9.68
N ILE A 102 -1.17 -15.36 9.69
CA ILE A 102 -2.01 -16.47 10.16
C ILE A 102 -1.80 -17.72 9.27
N ASN A 103 -1.76 -17.55 7.96
CA ASN A 103 -1.51 -18.66 7.04
C ASN A 103 -0.12 -19.29 7.24
N GLN A 104 0.90 -18.49 7.51
CA GLN A 104 2.24 -18.96 7.83
C GLN A 104 2.25 -19.74 9.16
N GLU A 105 1.55 -19.24 10.18
CA GLU A 105 1.39 -19.94 11.45
C GLU A 105 0.74 -21.31 11.25
N ARG A 106 -0.38 -21.35 10.51
CA ARG A 106 -1.11 -22.60 10.23
C ARG A 106 -0.29 -23.62 9.42
N LYS A 107 0.64 -23.16 8.59
CA LYS A 107 1.58 -24.01 7.84
C LYS A 107 2.77 -24.52 8.71
N GLY A 108 2.97 -23.94 9.89
CA GLY A 108 4.09 -24.29 10.76
C GLY A 108 5.39 -23.54 10.45
N ASP A 109 5.36 -22.48 9.66
CA ASP A 109 6.55 -21.72 9.25
C ASP A 109 7.31 -21.11 10.45
N PHE A 110 6.62 -20.92 11.58
CA PHE A 110 7.22 -20.39 12.80
C PHE A 110 7.75 -21.47 13.77
N LEU A 111 7.73 -22.74 13.36
CA LEU A 111 8.31 -23.85 14.12
C LEU A 111 7.86 -23.93 15.59
N GLY A 112 6.57 -23.70 15.85
CA GLY A 112 5.97 -23.75 17.19
C GLY A 112 6.24 -22.52 18.07
N LYS A 113 6.88 -21.49 17.54
CA LYS A 113 7.07 -20.23 18.29
C LYS A 113 5.74 -19.50 18.46
N THR A 114 5.59 -18.78 19.57
CA THR A 114 4.45 -17.88 19.75
C THR A 114 4.50 -16.74 18.72
N VAL A 115 3.43 -16.60 17.93
CA VAL A 115 3.29 -15.54 16.93
C VAL A 115 2.59 -14.36 17.56
N GLN A 116 3.18 -13.17 17.46
CA GLN A 116 2.70 -11.94 18.10
C GLN A 116 2.69 -10.79 17.12
N VAL A 117 1.98 -9.72 17.46
CA VAL A 117 1.96 -8.49 16.62
C VAL A 117 3.39 -7.98 16.43
N ILE A 118 4.16 -7.91 17.50
CA ILE A 118 5.59 -7.61 17.46
C ILE A 118 6.35 -8.90 17.80
N PRO A 119 7.21 -9.43 16.92
CA PRO A 119 7.68 -8.82 15.67
C PRO A 119 6.98 -9.29 14.38
N HIS A 120 6.05 -10.27 14.42
CA HIS A 120 5.62 -10.97 13.20
C HIS A 120 4.79 -10.08 12.25
N ILE A 121 3.76 -9.42 12.77
CA ILE A 121 2.95 -8.47 11.96
C ILE A 121 3.81 -7.28 11.51
N THR A 122 4.62 -6.71 12.40
CA THR A 122 5.49 -5.58 12.06
C THR A 122 6.54 -5.95 11.02
N ASN A 123 7.05 -7.18 11.03
CA ASN A 123 8.00 -7.67 10.02
C ASN A 123 7.30 -7.86 8.66
N GLU A 124 6.07 -8.38 8.65
CA GLU A 124 5.29 -8.48 7.41
C GLU A 124 5.00 -7.10 6.81
N ILE A 125 4.64 -6.10 7.63
CA ILE A 125 4.49 -4.71 7.17
C ILE A 125 5.78 -4.21 6.50
N LYS A 126 6.93 -4.40 7.14
CA LYS A 126 8.23 -4.00 6.58
C LYS A 126 8.53 -4.74 5.27
N SER A 127 8.19 -6.03 5.20
CA SER A 127 8.35 -6.84 3.99
C SER A 127 7.52 -6.27 2.84
N ARG A 128 6.26 -5.90 3.10
CA ARG A 128 5.38 -5.28 2.09
C ARG A 128 5.90 -3.93 1.61
N ILE A 129 6.38 -3.08 2.51
CA ILE A 129 7.00 -1.80 2.15
C ILE A 129 8.17 -2.03 1.19
N LYS A 130 8.99 -3.04 1.46
CA LYS A 130 10.17 -3.38 0.67
C LYS A 130 9.89 -4.23 -0.56
N SER A 131 8.67 -4.69 -0.77
CA SER A 131 8.35 -5.64 -1.85
C SER A 131 8.81 -5.17 -3.24
N LEU A 132 8.76 -3.87 -3.51
CA LEU A 132 9.17 -3.29 -4.78
C LEU A 132 10.69 -3.02 -4.90
N GLU A 133 11.48 -3.20 -3.82
CA GLU A 133 12.96 -3.11 -3.89
C GLU A 133 13.54 -4.15 -4.85
N ASN A 134 12.96 -5.34 -4.87
CA ASN A 134 13.45 -6.45 -5.67
C ASN A 134 13.39 -6.17 -7.18
N GLU A 135 12.55 -5.25 -7.61
CA GLU A 135 12.47 -4.85 -9.00
C GLU A 135 13.66 -4.00 -9.45
N LYS A 136 14.47 -3.48 -8.51
CA LYS A 136 15.72 -2.71 -8.73
C LYS A 136 15.63 -1.59 -9.79
N LYS A 137 14.41 -1.13 -10.07
CA LYS A 137 14.15 -0.13 -11.11
C LYS A 137 13.79 1.25 -10.56
N TYR A 138 13.38 1.33 -9.29
CA TYR A 138 12.92 2.56 -8.67
C TYR A 138 14.03 3.28 -7.92
N ASP A 139 14.04 4.61 -8.00
CA ASP A 139 14.90 5.47 -7.20
C ASP A 139 14.20 5.86 -5.88
N LEU A 140 12.86 5.86 -5.93
CA LEU A 140 12.03 6.32 -4.82
C LEU A 140 10.69 5.59 -4.78
N SER A 141 10.27 5.20 -3.57
CA SER A 141 8.93 4.69 -3.28
C SER A 141 8.18 5.66 -2.36
N LEU A 142 7.04 6.16 -2.81
CA LEU A 142 6.09 6.90 -1.98
C LEU A 142 5.19 5.91 -1.27
N ILE A 143 5.04 6.06 0.05
CA ILE A 143 4.17 5.22 0.87
C ILE A 143 3.02 6.09 1.39
N HIS A 144 1.86 5.96 0.78
CA HIS A 144 0.63 6.60 1.24
C HIS A 144 -0.05 5.73 2.28
N ILE A 145 -0.10 6.20 3.52
CA ILE A 145 -0.82 5.53 4.62
C ILE A 145 -2.15 6.24 4.79
N SER A 146 -3.25 5.54 4.55
CA SER A 146 -4.57 6.12 4.75
C SER A 146 -4.94 6.18 6.23
N GLU A 147 -6.00 6.91 6.54
CA GLU A 147 -6.43 7.16 7.92
C GLU A 147 -6.89 5.88 8.64
N PRO A 148 -6.53 5.71 9.93
CA PRO A 148 -6.83 4.49 10.69
C PRO A 148 -8.32 4.33 11.03
N THR A 149 -9.09 5.41 11.00
CA THR A 149 -10.52 5.43 11.30
C THR A 149 -11.26 6.33 10.32
N ARG A 150 -12.38 5.83 9.77
CA ARG A 150 -13.36 6.70 9.15
C ARG A 150 -14.32 7.19 10.23
N LEU A 151 -14.48 8.50 10.31
CA LEU A 151 -15.61 9.06 11.04
C LEU A 151 -16.87 8.69 10.27
N THR A 152 -17.67 7.77 10.79
CA THR A 152 -19.06 7.58 10.35
C THR A 152 -19.79 8.90 10.61
N ARG A 153 -20.29 9.50 9.54
CA ARG A 153 -21.24 10.63 9.66
C ARG A 153 -22.61 10.10 9.98
#